data_bdaa015fb2d6b601f72ce447a34d5af6
#
_entry.id   bdaa015fb2d6b601f72ce447a34d5af6
#
_cell.length_a   1.000
_cell.length_b   1.000
_cell.length_c   1.000
_cell.angle_alpha   90.00
_cell.angle_beta   90.00
_cell.angle_gamma   90.00
#
_symmetry.space_group_name_H-M   'P 1'
#
loop_
_entity.id
_entity.type
_entity.pdbx_description
1 polymer ?
#
loop_
_entity_poly.entity_id
_entity_poly.type
_entity_poly.pdbx_seq_one_letter_code
_entity_poly.pdbx_strand_id
1 'polypeptide(L)'
;MAKVARLPPPGVRWLTFRLHNGQSIGPAKLQAVWSDAAETNDCSVRREHVEGAGYVYALYAPSGLRLPRRAELRMRALLESAGYVFTMAALAGRAPD
;
A
#
# COMPACT_ATOMS: atom_id res chain seq x y z
N MET A 1 -3.64 18.77 23.58
CA MET A 1 -3.72 18.45 23.11
C MET A 1 -3.47 17.93 22.41
N ALA A 2 -3.31 17.78 22.54
CA ALA A 2 -3.14 17.25 21.79
C ALA A 2 -2.95 16.69 21.11
N LYS A 3 -3.08 16.65 20.87
CA LYS A 3 -2.98 16.06 20.17
C LYS A 3 -2.66 15.76 19.24
N VAL A 4 -2.58 15.86 19.22
CA VAL A 4 -2.31 15.64 18.38
C VAL A 4 -1.90 15.22 17.57
N ALA A 5 -1.76 15.15 17.39
CA ALA A 5 -1.20 14.85 16.66
C ALA A 5 -1.29 14.14 15.81
N ARG A 6 -1.50 13.99 15.31
CA ARG A 6 -1.47 13.33 14.50
C ARG A 6 -0.69 12.97 13.85
N LEU A 7 -0.90 12.64 13.78
CA LEU A 7 0.20 12.22 13.36
C LEU A 7 0.26 11.96 11.99
N PRO A 8 1.16 12.38 11.25
CA PRO A 8 1.27 12.09 9.87
C PRO A 8 1.47 10.62 9.69
N PRO A 9 1.04 10.09 8.59
CA PRO A 9 1.35 8.72 8.32
C PRO A 9 2.84 8.56 8.30
N PRO A 10 3.31 7.51 8.86
CA PRO A 10 4.72 7.27 8.88
C PRO A 10 5.22 6.99 7.51
N GLY A 11 6.26 7.65 7.15
CA GLY A 11 7.04 7.24 6.04
C GLY A 11 6.45 7.53 4.68
N VAL A 12 6.65 6.64 3.77
CA VAL A 12 6.48 6.90 2.36
C VAL A 12 5.48 5.95 1.73
N ARG A 13 5.02 6.38 0.58
CA ARG A 13 4.14 5.57 -0.25
C ARG A 13 5.00 4.64 -1.07
N TRP A 14 4.98 3.35 -0.71
CA TRP A 14 5.82 2.36 -1.37
C TRP A 14 5.19 1.78 -2.62
N LEU A 15 3.87 1.54 -2.57
CA LEU A 15 3.16 0.88 -3.65
C LEU A 15 1.84 1.57 -3.88
N THR A 16 1.40 1.56 -5.13
CA THR A 16 0.00 1.86 -5.46
C THR A 16 -0.52 0.75 -6.34
N PHE A 17 -1.83 0.54 -6.29
CA PHE A 17 -2.43 -0.40 -7.23
C PHE A 17 -3.88 -0.03 -7.49
N ARG A 18 -4.37 -0.52 -8.61
CA ARG A 18 -5.76 -0.36 -9.01
C ARG A 18 -6.36 -1.74 -9.20
N LEU A 19 -7.61 -1.87 -8.77
CA LEU A 19 -8.34 -3.10 -9.02
C LEU A 19 -9.19 -2.92 -10.27
N HIS A 20 -9.37 -4.00 -11.00
CA HIS A 20 -10.12 -4.01 -12.24
C HIS A 20 -11.41 -4.77 -12.05
N ASN A 21 -12.25 -4.77 -13.09
CA ASN A 21 -13.47 -5.56 -13.12
C ASN A 21 -14.45 -5.22 -12.00
N GLY A 22 -14.45 -3.96 -11.57
CA GLY A 22 -15.37 -3.54 -10.52
C GLY A 22 -15.03 -4.06 -9.14
N GLN A 23 -13.85 -4.63 -8.97
CA GLN A 23 -13.45 -5.17 -7.69
C GLN A 23 -13.07 -4.06 -6.72
N SER A 24 -13.21 -4.36 -5.43
CA SER A 24 -12.77 -3.43 -4.39
C SER A 24 -12.32 -4.26 -3.19
N ILE A 25 -11.57 -3.61 -2.31
CA ILE A 25 -11.10 -4.26 -1.10
C ILE A 25 -11.31 -3.28 0.05
N GLY A 26 -11.86 -3.78 1.15
CA GLY A 26 -12.14 -2.92 2.30
C GLY A 26 -10.86 -2.51 3.01
N PRO A 27 -10.90 -1.38 3.73
CA PRO A 27 -9.68 -0.86 4.35
C PRO A 27 -9.10 -1.77 5.42
N ALA A 28 -9.93 -2.42 6.21
CA ALA A 28 -9.40 -3.30 7.26
C ALA A 28 -8.70 -4.51 6.66
N LYS A 29 -9.29 -5.08 5.63
CA LYS A 29 -8.68 -6.23 4.96
C LYS A 29 -7.39 -5.81 4.27
N LEU A 30 -7.40 -4.66 3.60
CA LEU A 30 -6.21 -4.19 2.90
C LEU A 30 -5.09 -3.90 3.89
N GLN A 31 -5.41 -3.30 5.03
CA GLN A 31 -4.43 -3.04 6.07
C GLN A 31 -3.79 -4.33 6.54
N ALA A 32 -4.60 -5.37 6.76
CA ALA A 32 -4.09 -6.65 7.23
C ALA A 32 -3.18 -7.30 6.21
N VAL A 33 -3.59 -7.26 4.95
CA VAL A 33 -2.80 -7.85 3.88
C VAL A 33 -1.47 -7.13 3.72
N TRP A 34 -1.51 -5.79 3.72
CA TRP A 34 -0.29 -5.01 3.57
C TRP A 34 0.64 -5.19 4.77
N SER A 35 0.08 -5.22 5.97
CA SER A 35 0.87 -5.46 7.17
C SER A 35 1.62 -6.80 7.09
N ASP A 36 0.92 -7.81 6.59
CA ASP A 36 1.54 -9.13 6.42
C ASP A 36 2.64 -9.08 5.37
N ALA A 37 2.38 -8.43 4.25
CA ALA A 37 3.35 -8.37 3.16
C ALA A 37 4.58 -7.57 3.55
N ALA A 38 4.39 -6.46 4.25
CA ALA A 38 5.48 -5.59 4.64
C ALA A 38 6.17 -6.07 5.93
N GLU A 39 5.56 -7.01 6.61
CA GLU A 39 6.10 -7.57 7.85
C GLU A 39 6.26 -6.51 8.92
N THR A 40 5.30 -5.60 8.99
CA THR A 40 5.30 -4.57 10.01
C THR A 40 3.87 -4.11 10.25
N ASN A 41 3.58 -3.74 11.48
CA ASN A 41 2.30 -3.11 11.80
C ASN A 41 2.36 -1.60 11.67
N ASP A 42 3.55 -1.07 11.44
CA ASP A 42 3.74 0.36 11.31
C ASP A 42 3.53 0.76 9.86
N CYS A 43 2.31 0.59 9.40
CA CYS A 43 1.96 0.83 8.01
C CYS A 43 0.53 1.32 7.92
N SER A 44 0.18 1.88 6.79
CA SER A 44 -1.18 2.35 6.58
C SER A 44 -1.55 2.21 5.11
N VAL A 45 -2.84 2.29 4.87
CA VAL A 45 -3.39 2.17 3.52
C VAL A 45 -4.34 3.33 3.30
N ARG A 46 -4.41 3.78 2.06
CA ARG A 46 -5.29 4.88 1.69
C ARG A 46 -5.87 4.63 0.31
N ARG A 47 -6.99 5.27 0.08
CA ARG A 47 -7.57 5.33 -1.24
C ARG A 47 -7.36 6.74 -1.74
N GLU A 48 -6.64 6.90 -2.83
CA GLU A 48 -6.26 8.21 -3.33
C GLU A 48 -6.76 8.39 -4.75
N HIS A 49 -7.12 9.61 -5.07
CA HIS A 49 -7.54 9.95 -6.43
C HIS A 49 -6.31 10.40 -7.20
N VAL A 50 -6.12 9.81 -8.37
CA VAL A 50 -5.02 10.17 -9.26
C VAL A 50 -5.62 10.68 -10.54
N GLU A 51 -5.24 11.88 -10.92
CA GLU A 51 -5.78 12.51 -12.10
C GLU A 51 -5.47 11.65 -13.32
N GLY A 52 -6.50 11.40 -14.09
CA GLY A 52 -6.37 10.59 -15.29
C GLY A 52 -6.47 9.10 -15.04
N ALA A 53 -6.34 8.65 -13.81
CA ALA A 53 -6.39 7.23 -13.49
C ALA A 53 -7.54 6.86 -12.56
N GLY A 54 -8.16 7.83 -11.91
CA GLY A 54 -9.23 7.56 -10.96
C GLY A 54 -8.66 7.21 -9.60
N TYR A 55 -9.31 6.31 -8.90
CA TYR A 55 -8.88 5.96 -7.55
C TYR A 55 -7.88 4.83 -7.58
N VAL A 56 -6.87 4.96 -6.73
CA VAL A 56 -5.89 3.92 -6.51
C VAL A 56 -5.80 3.64 -5.02
N TYR A 57 -5.32 2.47 -4.69
CA TYR A 57 -4.99 2.13 -3.30
C TYR A 57 -3.51 2.42 -3.11
N ALA A 58 -3.19 3.15 -2.05
CA ALA A 58 -1.82 3.53 -1.76
C ALA A 58 -1.38 2.88 -0.46
N LEU A 59 -0.19 2.31 -0.47
CA LEU A 59 0.33 1.53 0.65
C LEU A 59 1.55 2.25 1.21
N TYR A 60 1.45 2.60 2.48
CA TYR A 60 2.46 3.39 3.18
C TYR A 60 3.17 2.56 4.24
N ALA A 61 4.45 2.81 4.42
CA ALA A 61 5.26 2.17 5.45
C ALA A 61 6.45 3.07 5.74
N PRO A 62 7.20 2.81 6.82
CA PRO A 62 8.35 3.64 7.12
C PRO A 62 9.36 3.67 5.99
N SER A 63 10.08 4.77 5.89
CA SER A 63 11.08 4.93 4.84
C SER A 63 12.19 3.89 4.96
N GLY A 64 12.38 3.33 6.14
CA GLY A 64 13.38 2.30 6.37
C GLY A 64 12.88 0.88 6.17
N LEU A 65 11.83 0.70 5.39
CA LEU A 65 11.32 -0.64 5.12
C LEU A 65 12.45 -1.53 4.62
N ARG A 66 12.65 -2.66 5.30
CA ARG A 66 13.86 -3.44 5.09
C ARG A 66 13.90 -4.19 3.77
N LEU A 67 12.77 -4.70 3.33
CA LEU A 67 12.73 -5.55 2.15
C LEU A 67 11.60 -5.11 1.24
N PRO A 68 11.73 -3.93 0.63
CA PRO A 68 10.61 -3.39 -0.16
C PRO A 68 10.25 -4.25 -1.37
N ARG A 69 11.24 -4.85 -2.00
CA ARG A 69 10.96 -5.71 -3.13
C ARG A 69 10.20 -6.96 -2.71
N ARG A 70 10.59 -7.52 -1.58
CA ARG A 70 9.90 -8.68 -1.05
C ARG A 70 8.46 -8.33 -0.69
N ALA A 71 8.27 -7.16 -0.09
CA ALA A 71 6.94 -6.71 0.26
C ALA A 71 6.06 -6.58 -0.97
N GLU A 72 6.60 -6.02 -2.05
CA GLU A 72 5.88 -5.91 -3.30
C GLU A 72 5.48 -7.28 -3.85
N LEU A 73 6.43 -8.20 -3.87
CA LEU A 73 6.16 -9.52 -4.44
C LEU A 73 5.14 -10.27 -3.61
N ARG A 74 5.23 -10.16 -2.29
CA ARG A 74 4.24 -10.80 -1.42
C ARG A 74 2.86 -10.17 -1.61
N MET A 75 2.82 -8.85 -1.74
CA MET A 75 1.55 -8.18 -1.93
C MET A 75 0.88 -8.63 -3.23
N ARG A 76 1.67 -8.74 -4.30
CA ARG A 76 1.15 -9.25 -5.56
C ARG A 76 0.59 -10.66 -5.39
N ALA A 77 1.34 -11.51 -4.72
CA ALA A 77 0.93 -12.90 -4.55
C ALA A 77 -0.35 -13.00 -3.72
N LEU A 78 -0.45 -12.21 -2.67
CA LEU A 78 -1.62 -12.24 -1.82
C LEU A 78 -2.87 -11.78 -2.57
N LEU A 79 -2.74 -10.71 -3.36
CA LEU A 79 -3.88 -10.23 -4.13
C LEU A 79 -4.28 -11.25 -5.21
N GLU A 80 -3.31 -11.85 -5.86
CA GLU A 80 -3.59 -12.85 -6.88
C GLU A 80 -4.28 -14.07 -6.27
N SER A 81 -3.80 -14.51 -5.13
CA SER A 81 -4.40 -15.65 -4.43
C SER A 81 -5.84 -15.37 -4.04
N ALA A 82 -6.15 -14.13 -3.75
CA ALA A 82 -7.49 -13.75 -3.35
C ALA A 82 -8.42 -13.51 -4.54
N GLY A 83 -7.90 -13.64 -5.75
CA GLY A 83 -8.73 -13.51 -6.95
C GLY A 83 -8.86 -12.12 -7.49
N TYR A 84 -8.03 -11.19 -7.03
CA TYR A 84 -8.09 -9.83 -7.56
C TYR A 84 -7.32 -9.70 -8.85
N VAL A 85 -7.84 -8.87 -9.74
CA VAL A 85 -7.16 -8.48 -10.97
C VAL A 85 -6.72 -7.04 -10.77
N PHE A 86 -5.43 -6.78 -10.92
CA PHE A 86 -4.90 -5.49 -10.53
C PHE A 86 -3.71 -5.07 -11.39
N THR A 87 -3.43 -3.77 -11.34
CA THR A 87 -2.21 -3.18 -11.88
C THR A 87 -1.50 -2.50 -10.73
N MET A 88 -0.26 -2.82 -10.49
CA MET A 88 0.48 -2.34 -9.35
C MET A 88 1.78 -1.68 -9.78
N ALA A 89 2.14 -0.60 -9.11
CA ALA A 89 3.37 0.12 -9.37
C ALA A 89 4.14 0.30 -8.08
N ALA A 90 5.43 0.03 -8.14
CA ALA A 90 6.34 0.34 -7.05
C ALA A 90 6.77 1.79 -7.21
N LEU A 91 6.81 2.51 -6.11
CA LEU A 91 7.04 3.93 -6.15
C LEU A 91 8.43 4.32 -5.70
N ALA A 92 8.68 5.58 -5.85
CA ALA A 92 10.00 6.11 -5.67
C ALA A 92 10.52 6.08 -4.26
N GLY A 93 9.68 5.73 -3.32
CA GLY A 93 10.17 5.63 -1.96
C GLY A 93 11.40 4.78 -1.84
N ARG A 94 11.61 3.94 -2.84
CA ARG A 94 12.77 3.13 -2.83
C ARG A 94 13.94 3.79 -3.48
N ALA A 95 13.84 4.85 -3.92
CA ALA A 95 14.86 5.35 -4.60
C ALA A 95 16.07 5.48 -4.48
N PRO A 96 16.59 5.81 -4.76
CA PRO A 96 17.31 6.03 -5.38
C PRO A 96 18.29 5.58 -5.56
N ASP A 97 18.23 5.28 -5.56
CA ASP A 97 18.75 4.95 -5.66
C ASP A 97 19.23 5.16 -5.67
#